data_7cd4b03d65fe5eaf45834c799f52c7cb
#
_entry.id   7cd4b03d65fe5eaf45834c799f52c7cb
#
_cell.length_a   1.000
_cell.length_b   1.000
_cell.length_c   1.000
_cell.angle_alpha   90.00
_cell.angle_beta   90.00
_cell.angle_gamma   90.00
#
_symmetry.space_group_name_H-M   'P 1'
#
loop_
_entity.id
_entity.type
_entity.pdbx_description
1 polymer ?
#
loop_
_entity_poly.entity_id
_entity_poly.type
_entity_poly.pdbx_seq_one_letter_code
_entity_poly.pdbx_strand_id
1 'polypeptide(L)'
;MTDDTSTAGPATGPAAARVILSAADIDRALTRIAHEILEANKGSSDLVLLGIPRRGYPLAQRIAAKIAATDTGFDAAASLGQLDVTMFRDDLRRNPARAPRPTRIPVQGIDGRTVVLVDDVLYSGRTVRAALDALVDVGRPRVVRLAVLVDRGHRELPIRADHVGKNLPTSSQEKVRVRLAETDPEPRPAENADCVVIETSAPGAGA
;
A
#
# COMPACT_ATOMS: atom_id res chain seq x y z
N MET A 1 -24.80 -34.69 -46.43
CA MET A 1 -25.58 -34.16 -45.29
C MET A 1 -24.71 -34.38 -44.07
N THR A 2 -23.87 -33.44 -43.78
CA THR A 2 -22.91 -33.47 -42.66
C THR A 2 -23.17 -32.23 -41.82
N ASP A 3 -23.79 -32.47 -40.65
CA ASP A 3 -24.03 -31.46 -39.61
C ASP A 3 -22.73 -31.16 -38.91
N ASP A 4 -22.25 -29.93 -39.11
CA ASP A 4 -21.12 -29.34 -38.40
C ASP A 4 -21.69 -28.54 -37.20
N THR A 5 -21.76 -29.20 -36.05
CA THR A 5 -22.08 -28.55 -34.78
C THR A 5 -20.80 -27.99 -34.14
N SER A 6 -20.46 -26.79 -34.56
CA SER A 6 -19.43 -25.97 -33.91
C SER A 6 -19.89 -25.58 -32.50
N THR A 7 -19.35 -26.30 -31.49
CA THR A 7 -19.46 -25.93 -30.09
C THR A 7 -18.55 -24.77 -29.79
N ALA A 8 -19.10 -23.58 -29.81
CA ALA A 8 -18.40 -22.37 -29.28
C ALA A 8 -18.17 -22.56 -27.77
N GLY A 9 -16.93 -22.68 -27.37
CA GLY A 9 -16.50 -22.68 -25.96
C GLY A 9 -16.89 -21.36 -25.26
N PRO A 10 -17.07 -21.36 -23.94
CA PRO A 10 -17.47 -20.17 -23.22
C PRO A 10 -16.36 -19.09 -23.33
N ALA A 11 -16.72 -17.94 -23.88
CA ALA A 11 -15.88 -16.77 -23.90
C ALA A 11 -15.55 -16.36 -22.46
N THR A 12 -14.28 -16.49 -22.08
CA THR A 12 -13.72 -15.96 -20.82
C THR A 12 -13.78 -14.44 -20.90
N GLY A 13 -14.86 -13.85 -20.42
CA GLY A 13 -15.00 -12.42 -20.24
C GLY A 13 -13.96 -11.93 -19.19
N PRO A 14 -13.52 -10.66 -19.24
CA PRO A 14 -12.61 -10.10 -18.26
C PRO A 14 -13.22 -10.25 -16.86
N ALA A 15 -12.37 -10.68 -15.88
CA ALA A 15 -12.79 -10.80 -14.49
C ALA A 15 -13.45 -9.50 -14.03
N ALA A 16 -14.68 -9.61 -13.50
CA ALA A 16 -15.44 -8.43 -13.09
C ALA A 16 -14.70 -7.70 -11.96
N ALA A 17 -14.17 -6.52 -12.27
CA ALA A 17 -13.54 -5.64 -11.28
C ALA A 17 -14.61 -4.76 -10.64
N ARG A 18 -14.75 -4.84 -9.30
CA ARG A 18 -15.68 -4.03 -8.52
C ARG A 18 -14.93 -2.92 -7.78
N VAL A 19 -15.30 -1.68 -8.01
CA VAL A 19 -14.78 -0.52 -7.26
C VAL A 19 -15.32 -0.56 -5.83
N ILE A 20 -14.41 -0.48 -4.85
CA ILE A 20 -14.72 -0.51 -3.41
C ILE A 20 -14.48 0.85 -2.76
N LEU A 21 -13.42 1.57 -3.19
CA LEU A 21 -13.16 2.93 -2.78
C LEU A 21 -12.99 3.79 -4.03
N SER A 22 -13.69 4.90 -4.07
CA SER A 22 -13.47 5.99 -5.03
C SER A 22 -12.31 6.88 -4.60
N ALA A 23 -11.90 7.82 -5.46
CA ALA A 23 -10.89 8.82 -5.13
C ALA A 23 -11.26 9.62 -3.86
N ALA A 24 -12.53 10.01 -3.74
CA ALA A 24 -13.03 10.73 -2.56
C ALA A 24 -13.00 9.87 -1.28
N ASP A 25 -13.26 8.55 -1.39
CA ASP A 25 -13.16 7.64 -0.27
C ASP A 25 -11.72 7.48 0.20
N ILE A 26 -10.77 7.38 -0.76
CA ILE A 26 -9.34 7.31 -0.48
C ILE A 26 -8.90 8.60 0.23
N ASP A 27 -9.29 9.76 -0.28
CA ASP A 27 -8.93 11.05 0.32
C ASP A 27 -9.44 11.17 1.77
N ARG A 28 -10.69 10.79 2.04
CA ARG A 28 -11.26 10.77 3.40
C ARG A 28 -10.51 9.79 4.32
N ALA A 29 -10.16 8.60 3.80
CA ALA A 29 -9.42 7.61 4.56
C ALA A 29 -8.02 8.12 4.94
N LEU A 30 -7.30 8.74 4.01
CA LEU A 30 -5.97 9.32 4.26
C LEU A 30 -6.04 10.51 5.22
N THR A 31 -7.08 11.33 5.15
CA THR A 31 -7.32 12.43 6.10
C THR A 31 -7.48 11.89 7.52
N ARG A 32 -8.29 10.86 7.70
CA ARG A 32 -8.47 10.22 9.00
C ARG A 32 -7.18 9.59 9.51
N ILE A 33 -6.45 8.86 8.65
CA ILE A 33 -5.14 8.29 9.02
C ILE A 33 -4.16 9.38 9.47
N ALA A 34 -4.11 10.52 8.80
CA ALA A 34 -3.24 11.64 9.18
C ALA A 34 -3.57 12.15 10.60
N HIS A 35 -4.85 12.31 10.93
CA HIS A 35 -5.28 12.70 12.28
C HIS A 35 -4.97 11.65 13.33
N GLU A 36 -5.22 10.37 13.04
CA GLU A 36 -4.89 9.25 13.94
C GLU A 36 -3.39 9.17 14.22
N ILE A 37 -2.53 9.42 13.22
CA ILE A 37 -1.07 9.48 13.38
C ILE A 37 -0.67 10.63 14.32
N LEU A 38 -1.20 11.83 14.09
CA LEU A 38 -0.93 12.99 14.94
C LEU A 38 -1.37 12.76 16.38
N GLU A 39 -2.57 12.21 16.58
CA GLU A 39 -3.10 11.90 17.92
C GLU A 39 -2.21 10.87 18.64
N ALA A 40 -1.90 9.75 17.96
CA ALA A 40 -1.10 8.68 18.52
C ALA A 40 0.35 9.13 18.83
N ASN A 41 0.91 10.08 18.06
CA ASN A 41 2.24 10.64 18.27
C ASN A 41 2.24 11.89 19.18
N LYS A 42 1.08 12.39 19.57
CA LYS A 42 0.89 13.65 20.34
C LYS A 42 1.49 14.86 19.62
N GLY A 43 1.24 14.98 18.34
CA GLY A 43 1.78 15.99 17.44
C GLY A 43 2.74 15.39 16.40
N SER A 44 3.40 16.25 15.64
CA SER A 44 4.29 15.85 14.54
C SER A 44 5.78 15.78 14.91
N SER A 45 6.14 16.07 16.16
CA SER A 45 7.53 16.03 16.62
C SER A 45 8.14 14.65 16.41
N ASP A 46 9.36 14.61 15.87
CA ASP A 46 10.12 13.38 15.62
C ASP A 46 9.39 12.34 14.73
N LEU A 47 8.37 12.77 13.99
CA LEU A 47 7.62 11.91 13.07
C LEU A 47 8.35 11.80 11.73
N VAL A 48 8.48 10.57 11.24
CA VAL A 48 8.99 10.25 9.91
C VAL A 48 8.01 9.30 9.22
N LEU A 49 7.64 9.61 7.98
CA LEU A 49 6.82 8.75 7.14
C LEU A 49 7.70 8.06 6.11
N LEU A 50 7.68 6.73 6.07
CA LEU A 50 8.41 5.94 5.07
C LEU A 50 7.42 5.14 4.24
N GLY A 51 7.26 5.53 2.97
CA GLY A 51 6.41 4.79 2.04
C GLY A 51 7.11 3.57 1.47
N ILE A 52 6.46 2.41 1.51
CA ILE A 52 6.95 1.18 0.86
C ILE A 52 6.61 1.25 -0.64
N PRO A 53 7.60 1.19 -1.55
CA PRO A 53 7.32 1.21 -2.97
C PRO A 53 6.49 -0.02 -3.40
N ARG A 54 5.60 0.10 -4.37
CA ARG A 54 5.38 1.19 -5.32
C ARG A 54 4.38 2.24 -4.81
N ARG A 55 3.22 1.83 -4.28
CA ARG A 55 2.07 2.70 -3.94
C ARG A 55 2.13 3.29 -2.53
N GLY A 56 2.86 2.68 -1.61
CA GLY A 56 3.02 3.23 -0.27
C GLY A 56 3.69 4.61 -0.27
N TYR A 57 4.60 4.90 -1.22
CA TYR A 57 5.26 6.20 -1.26
C TYR A 57 4.30 7.35 -1.62
N PRO A 58 3.52 7.33 -2.73
CA PRO A 58 2.53 8.39 -2.99
C PRO A 58 1.47 8.49 -1.89
N LEU A 59 1.07 7.38 -1.26
CA LEU A 59 0.17 7.45 -0.09
C LEU A 59 0.84 8.18 1.08
N ALA A 60 2.11 7.92 1.36
CA ALA A 60 2.88 8.63 2.39
C ALA A 60 3.00 10.12 2.07
N GLN A 61 3.21 10.50 0.80
CA GLN A 61 3.22 11.91 0.37
C GLN A 61 1.89 12.60 0.66
N ARG A 62 0.78 11.95 0.33
CA ARG A 62 -0.56 12.50 0.57
C ARG A 62 -0.87 12.63 2.07
N ILE A 63 -0.47 11.64 2.89
CA ILE A 63 -0.59 11.71 4.36
C ILE A 63 0.27 12.85 4.90
N ALA A 64 1.53 12.98 4.46
CA ALA A 64 2.41 14.06 4.87
C ALA A 64 1.82 15.44 4.58
N ALA A 65 1.23 15.64 3.40
CA ALA A 65 0.56 16.89 3.05
C ALA A 65 -0.63 17.20 3.97
N LYS A 66 -1.42 16.17 4.34
CA LYS A 66 -2.55 16.34 5.27
C LYS A 66 -2.09 16.64 6.71
N ILE A 67 -0.99 16.04 7.16
CA ILE A 67 -0.36 16.35 8.45
C ILE A 67 0.12 17.80 8.44
N ALA A 68 0.84 18.25 7.41
CA ALA A 68 1.33 19.62 7.30
C ALA A 68 0.19 20.66 7.26
N ALA A 69 -0.95 20.30 6.68
CA ALA A 69 -2.13 21.17 6.68
C ALA A 69 -2.78 21.31 8.07
N THR A 70 -2.58 20.33 8.96
CA THR A 70 -3.15 20.30 10.31
C THR A 70 -2.16 20.82 11.37
N ASP A 71 -0.87 20.48 11.21
CA ASP A 71 0.22 20.85 12.12
C ASP A 71 1.29 21.61 11.31
N THR A 72 1.31 22.93 11.46
CA THR A 72 2.22 23.83 10.74
C THR A 72 3.68 23.67 11.15
N GLY A 73 3.98 22.97 12.23
CA GLY A 73 5.33 22.61 12.66
C GLY A 73 5.92 21.41 11.91
N PHE A 74 5.10 20.70 11.12
CA PHE A 74 5.55 19.54 10.36
C PHE A 74 6.13 19.92 9.01
N ASP A 75 7.42 19.67 8.83
CA ASP A 75 8.07 19.78 7.52
C ASP A 75 7.92 18.46 6.76
N ALA A 76 6.94 18.42 5.84
CA ALA A 76 6.65 17.23 5.04
C ALA A 76 7.84 16.81 4.18
N ALA A 77 8.62 17.72 3.64
CA ALA A 77 9.77 17.40 2.79
C ALA A 77 10.93 16.80 3.59
N ALA A 78 11.16 17.31 4.80
CA ALA A 78 12.20 16.83 5.70
C ALA A 78 11.83 15.56 6.47
N SER A 79 10.55 15.17 6.47
CA SER A 79 10.02 14.04 7.26
C SER A 79 9.53 12.88 6.42
N LEU A 80 9.61 12.97 5.09
CA LEU A 80 9.14 11.95 4.16
C LEU A 80 10.29 11.20 3.51
N GLY A 81 10.18 9.88 3.46
CA GLY A 81 11.14 9.01 2.79
C GLY A 81 10.47 7.83 2.08
N GLN A 82 11.31 7.03 1.44
CA GLN A 82 10.94 5.80 0.74
C GLN A 82 11.86 4.68 1.20
N LEU A 83 11.29 3.55 1.59
CA LEU A 83 12.03 2.37 2.03
C LEU A 83 11.84 1.24 1.03
N ASP A 84 12.88 0.91 0.25
CA ASP A 84 12.83 -0.26 -0.63
C ASP A 84 13.02 -1.55 0.18
N VAL A 85 12.11 -2.48 -0.01
CA VAL A 85 12.08 -3.76 0.68
C VAL A 85 12.45 -4.93 -0.23
N THR A 86 12.80 -4.65 -1.47
CA THR A 86 12.97 -5.69 -2.52
C THR A 86 13.97 -6.75 -2.11
N MET A 87 15.12 -6.35 -1.56
CA MET A 87 16.20 -7.27 -1.17
C MET A 87 15.90 -8.10 0.09
N PHE A 88 14.90 -7.69 0.87
CA PHE A 88 14.51 -8.34 2.14
C PHE A 88 13.30 -9.27 1.98
N ARG A 89 12.74 -9.37 0.78
CA ARG A 89 11.59 -10.22 0.49
C ARG A 89 12.01 -11.68 0.38
N ASP A 90 11.24 -12.56 0.98
CA ASP A 90 11.43 -14.01 0.96
C ASP A 90 11.03 -14.67 -0.38
N ASP A 91 10.29 -13.94 -1.24
CA ASP A 91 9.87 -14.40 -2.58
C ASP A 91 10.79 -13.96 -3.73
N LEU A 92 11.93 -13.32 -3.47
CA LEU A 92 12.89 -12.85 -4.48
C LEU A 92 13.31 -13.94 -5.47
N ARG A 93 13.54 -15.16 -4.97
CA ARG A 93 13.95 -16.31 -5.80
C ARG A 93 12.84 -16.81 -6.73
N ARG A 94 11.58 -16.56 -6.37
CA ARG A 94 10.40 -16.99 -7.14
C ARG A 94 9.86 -15.89 -8.06
N ASN A 95 10.22 -14.65 -7.79
CA ASN A 95 9.68 -13.48 -8.49
C ASN A 95 10.78 -12.43 -8.77
N PRO A 96 11.74 -12.72 -9.67
CA PRO A 96 12.88 -11.83 -9.95
C PRO A 96 12.49 -10.53 -10.68
N ALA A 97 11.22 -10.34 -10.99
CA ALA A 97 10.73 -9.28 -11.88
C ALA A 97 10.65 -7.87 -11.27
N ARG A 98 11.06 -7.66 -10.01
CA ARG A 98 11.08 -6.32 -9.41
C ARG A 98 12.50 -5.78 -9.33
N ALA A 99 12.81 -4.79 -10.16
CA ALA A 99 14.03 -4.01 -9.98
C ALA A 99 13.97 -3.24 -8.63
N PRO A 100 15.07 -3.28 -7.83
CA PRO A 100 15.19 -2.49 -6.62
C PRO A 100 14.98 -1.00 -6.91
N ARG A 101 14.38 -0.30 -5.98
CA ARG A 101 14.22 1.15 -6.02
C ARG A 101 15.14 1.78 -4.97
N PRO A 102 15.64 3.00 -5.17
CA PRO A 102 16.50 3.60 -4.18
C PRO A 102 15.73 3.83 -2.86
N THR A 103 16.28 3.34 -1.76
CA THR A 103 15.86 3.79 -0.43
C THR A 103 16.28 5.25 -0.26
N ARG A 104 15.34 6.10 0.16
CA ARG A 104 15.55 7.52 0.42
C ARG A 104 15.08 7.81 1.82
N ILE A 105 16.02 8.06 2.71
CA ILE A 105 15.74 8.41 4.09
C ILE A 105 15.86 9.92 4.26
N PRO A 106 15.01 10.55 5.09
CA PRO A 106 15.18 11.96 5.45
C PRO A 106 16.60 12.27 5.92
N VAL A 107 17.12 13.46 5.58
CA VAL A 107 18.49 13.88 5.92
C VAL A 107 18.80 13.77 7.42
N GLN A 108 17.78 13.97 8.25
CA GLN A 108 17.88 13.86 9.71
C GLN A 108 17.92 12.41 10.23
N GLY A 109 17.83 11.41 9.34
CA GLY A 109 17.78 10.00 9.71
C GLY A 109 16.48 9.60 10.39
N ILE A 110 16.49 8.37 10.95
CA ILE A 110 15.35 7.80 11.68
C ILE A 110 15.66 7.47 13.14
N ASP A 111 16.90 7.65 13.58
CA ASP A 111 17.34 7.26 14.92
C ASP A 111 16.59 8.03 16.01
N GLY A 112 16.07 7.27 16.97
CA GLY A 112 15.31 7.81 18.09
C GLY A 112 13.93 8.38 17.74
N ARG A 113 13.53 8.38 16.46
CA ARG A 113 12.28 8.95 15.96
C ARG A 113 11.13 7.95 15.94
N THR A 114 9.92 8.46 15.78
CA THR A 114 8.76 7.65 15.43
C THR A 114 8.67 7.51 13.92
N VAL A 115 8.81 6.28 13.43
CA VAL A 115 8.63 5.96 12.00
C VAL A 115 7.25 5.39 11.78
N VAL A 116 6.52 5.91 10.78
CA VAL A 116 5.30 5.32 10.27
C VAL A 116 5.60 4.73 8.90
N LEU A 117 5.58 3.39 8.80
CA LEU A 117 5.61 2.69 7.52
C LEU A 117 4.25 2.84 6.85
N VAL A 118 4.24 3.19 5.57
CA VAL A 118 3.00 3.37 4.79
C VAL A 118 2.98 2.40 3.63
N ASP A 119 1.90 1.61 3.51
CA ASP A 119 1.68 0.69 2.39
C ASP A 119 0.24 0.78 1.86
N ASP A 120 0.00 0.23 0.68
CA ASP A 120 -1.33 0.24 0.05
C ASP A 120 -2.24 -0.86 0.60
N VAL A 121 -1.77 -2.12 0.66
CA VAL A 121 -2.58 -3.27 1.06
C VAL A 121 -1.84 -4.17 2.05
N LEU A 122 -2.38 -4.30 3.24
CA LEU A 122 -1.93 -5.31 4.19
C LEU A 122 -2.66 -6.64 3.94
N TYR A 123 -1.86 -7.66 3.61
CA TYR A 123 -2.32 -9.03 3.34
C TYR A 123 -1.65 -10.02 4.29
N SER A 124 -0.70 -10.80 3.84
CA SER A 124 0.01 -11.82 4.63
C SER A 124 0.93 -11.24 5.73
N GLY A 125 1.37 -9.99 5.59
CA GLY A 125 2.36 -9.34 6.46
C GLY A 125 3.81 -9.46 5.97
N ARG A 126 4.09 -10.24 4.91
CA ARG A 126 5.48 -10.49 4.43
C ARG A 126 6.17 -9.22 3.96
N THR A 127 5.46 -8.29 3.28
CA THR A 127 6.01 -7.00 2.88
C THR A 127 6.42 -6.16 4.09
N VAL A 128 5.59 -6.14 5.13
CA VAL A 128 5.87 -5.39 6.36
C VAL A 128 7.05 -6.01 7.11
N ARG A 129 7.13 -7.33 7.20
CA ARG A 129 8.31 -8.00 7.76
C ARG A 129 9.58 -7.58 7.03
N ALA A 130 9.58 -7.63 5.69
CA ALA A 130 10.71 -7.19 4.88
C ALA A 130 11.06 -5.71 5.12
N ALA A 131 10.05 -4.85 5.38
CA ALA A 131 10.29 -3.45 5.73
C ALA A 131 10.94 -3.29 7.12
N LEU A 132 10.53 -4.10 8.09
CA LEU A 132 11.16 -4.11 9.41
C LEU A 132 12.61 -4.58 9.33
N ASP A 133 12.90 -5.61 8.53
CA ASP A 133 14.27 -6.09 8.30
C ASP A 133 15.11 -4.98 7.61
N ALA A 134 14.57 -4.30 6.59
CA ALA A 134 15.23 -3.19 5.91
C ALA A 134 15.51 -1.98 6.82
N LEU A 135 14.66 -1.71 7.81
CA LEU A 135 14.87 -0.61 8.75
C LEU A 135 16.12 -0.80 9.60
N VAL A 136 16.51 -2.04 9.91
CA VAL A 136 17.71 -2.35 10.72
C VAL A 136 18.97 -1.83 10.03
N ASP A 137 19.02 -1.87 8.71
CA ASP A 137 20.18 -1.39 7.92
C ASP A 137 20.21 0.15 7.78
N VAL A 138 19.09 0.80 8.07
CA VAL A 138 18.91 2.25 7.86
C VAL A 138 19.11 3.06 9.14
N GLY A 139 18.77 2.50 10.29
CA GLY A 139 18.88 3.17 11.57
C GLY A 139 18.04 2.51 12.66
N ARG A 140 17.94 3.18 13.82
CA ARG A 140 17.28 2.65 15.02
C ARG A 140 16.15 3.57 15.49
N PRO A 141 14.95 3.45 14.90
CA PRO A 141 13.81 4.24 15.34
C PRO A 141 13.41 3.89 16.78
N ARG A 142 12.87 4.85 17.51
CA ARG A 142 12.32 4.63 18.86
C ARG A 142 11.03 3.81 18.81
N VAL A 143 10.19 4.07 17.80
CA VAL A 143 8.91 3.39 17.58
C VAL A 143 8.71 3.21 16.08
N VAL A 144 8.20 2.05 15.67
CA VAL A 144 7.72 1.81 14.31
C VAL A 144 6.22 1.54 14.38
N ARG A 145 5.45 2.24 13.55
CA ARG A 145 4.01 2.07 13.35
C ARG A 145 3.72 1.75 11.89
N LEU A 146 2.58 1.16 11.65
CA LEU A 146 2.15 0.78 10.31
C LEU A 146 0.82 1.46 9.96
N ALA A 147 0.80 2.18 8.85
CA ALA A 147 -0.41 2.72 8.24
C ALA A 147 -0.65 2.07 6.89
N VAL A 148 -1.87 1.61 6.63
CA VAL A 148 -2.25 0.98 5.36
C VAL A 148 -3.58 1.54 4.86
N LEU A 149 -3.69 1.69 3.54
CA LEU A 149 -4.96 2.12 2.96
C LEU A 149 -6.02 1.03 3.11
N VAL A 150 -5.66 -0.22 2.86
CA VAL A 150 -6.57 -1.37 2.97
C VAL A 150 -5.96 -2.49 3.79
N ASP A 151 -6.72 -3.00 4.74
CA ASP A 151 -6.46 -4.27 5.40
C ASP A 151 -7.45 -5.32 4.89
N ARG A 152 -6.94 -6.35 4.17
CA ARG A 152 -7.80 -7.39 3.58
C ARG A 152 -7.88 -8.69 4.38
N GLY A 153 -7.21 -8.77 5.53
CA GLY A 153 -7.11 -10.00 6.31
C GLY A 153 -6.09 -11.00 5.76
N HIS A 154 -6.30 -12.30 6.07
CA HIS A 154 -5.47 -13.44 5.61
C HIS A 154 -4.00 -13.34 6.00
N ARG A 155 -3.73 -13.04 7.29
CA ARG A 155 -2.37 -12.97 7.81
C ARG A 155 -1.69 -14.33 7.82
N GLU A 156 -0.43 -14.34 7.40
CA GLU A 156 0.52 -15.45 7.61
C GLU A 156 1.54 -15.13 8.72
N LEU A 157 1.66 -13.85 9.08
CA LEU A 157 2.52 -13.36 10.15
C LEU A 157 1.69 -12.57 11.16
N PRO A 158 2.08 -12.52 12.46
CA PRO A 158 1.34 -11.83 13.51
C PRO A 158 1.56 -10.31 13.45
N ILE A 159 1.25 -9.70 12.30
CA ILE A 159 1.43 -8.28 12.02
C ILE A 159 0.07 -7.60 11.91
N ARG A 160 -0.10 -6.48 12.61
CA ARG A 160 -1.27 -5.62 12.55
C ARG A 160 -0.87 -4.21 12.18
N ALA A 161 -1.74 -3.51 11.46
CA ALA A 161 -1.57 -2.08 11.24
C ALA A 161 -2.14 -1.28 12.42
N ASP A 162 -1.46 -0.18 12.75
CA ASP A 162 -1.92 0.78 13.77
C ASP A 162 -3.00 1.69 13.19
N HIS A 163 -2.87 2.02 11.90
CA HIS A 163 -3.78 2.91 11.20
C HIS A 163 -4.28 2.24 9.91
N VAL A 164 -5.59 2.09 9.78
CA VAL A 164 -6.21 1.38 8.66
C VAL A 164 -7.24 2.25 7.96
N GLY A 165 -7.06 2.53 6.68
CA GLY A 165 -8.02 3.28 5.88
C GLY A 165 -9.35 2.54 5.72
N LYS A 166 -9.31 1.27 5.35
CA LYS A 166 -10.49 0.42 5.18
C LYS A 166 -10.18 -1.02 5.54
N ASN A 167 -10.94 -1.59 6.47
CA ASN A 167 -11.00 -3.05 6.63
C ASN A 167 -11.88 -3.64 5.52
N LEU A 168 -11.31 -4.56 4.75
CA LEU A 168 -11.96 -5.15 3.60
C LEU A 168 -11.78 -6.68 3.62
N PRO A 169 -12.58 -7.40 4.40
CA PRO A 169 -12.55 -8.86 4.39
C PRO A 169 -12.83 -9.37 2.97
N THR A 170 -11.93 -10.19 2.46
CA THR A 170 -12.02 -10.76 1.12
C THR A 170 -11.92 -12.28 1.18
N SER A 171 -12.33 -12.98 0.13
CA SER A 171 -11.97 -14.38 -0.03
C SER A 171 -10.49 -14.53 -0.45
N SER A 172 -9.95 -15.73 -0.31
CA SER A 172 -8.58 -16.04 -0.77
C SER A 172 -8.41 -15.92 -2.28
N GLN A 173 -9.49 -16.08 -3.04
CA GLN A 173 -9.52 -16.00 -4.51
C GLN A 173 -9.67 -14.56 -5.04
N GLU A 174 -10.09 -13.63 -4.19
CA GLU A 174 -10.20 -12.23 -4.56
C GLU A 174 -8.85 -11.52 -4.45
N LYS A 175 -8.57 -10.60 -5.35
CA LYS A 175 -7.38 -9.74 -5.31
C LYS A 175 -7.80 -8.29 -5.13
N VAL A 176 -7.24 -7.65 -4.11
CA VAL A 176 -7.39 -6.20 -3.91
C VAL A 176 -6.31 -5.48 -4.69
N ARG A 177 -6.72 -4.51 -5.52
CA ARG A 177 -5.79 -3.64 -6.22
C ARG A 177 -6.08 -2.18 -5.89
N VAL A 178 -5.07 -1.50 -5.41
CA VAL A 178 -5.06 -0.05 -5.30
C VAL A 178 -4.50 0.52 -6.60
N ARG A 179 -5.17 1.50 -7.16
CA ARG A 179 -4.74 2.22 -8.36
C ARG A 179 -4.63 3.69 -7.99
N LEU A 180 -3.48 4.29 -8.30
CA LEU A 180 -3.18 5.69 -8.02
C LEU A 180 -2.65 6.35 -9.29
N ALA A 181 -3.04 7.59 -9.52
CA ALA A 181 -2.64 8.36 -10.69
C ALA A 181 -1.11 8.44 -10.84
N GLU A 182 -0.38 8.51 -9.73
CA GLU A 182 1.09 8.64 -9.73
C GLU A 182 1.82 7.34 -10.13
N THR A 183 1.18 6.19 -9.98
CA THR A 183 1.84 4.89 -10.20
C THR A 183 1.27 4.09 -11.35
N ASP A 184 0.06 4.41 -11.77
CA ASP A 184 -0.70 3.62 -12.73
C ASP A 184 -1.23 4.55 -13.86
N PRO A 185 -0.36 5.05 -14.75
CA PRO A 185 -0.66 6.12 -15.71
C PRO A 185 -1.50 5.69 -16.93
N GLU A 186 -2.06 4.48 -16.95
CA GLU A 186 -2.90 4.05 -18.08
C GLU A 186 -4.14 4.95 -18.25
N PRO A 187 -4.57 5.19 -19.51
CA PRO A 187 -5.73 6.03 -19.79
C PRO A 187 -6.98 5.43 -19.14
N ARG A 188 -7.54 6.14 -18.18
CA ARG A 188 -8.77 5.80 -17.46
C ARG A 188 -9.67 7.02 -17.43
N PRO A 189 -11.00 6.84 -17.35
CA PRO A 189 -11.88 7.94 -17.00
C PRO A 189 -11.36 8.66 -15.74
N ALA A 190 -11.37 9.98 -15.72
CA ALA A 190 -10.83 10.78 -14.60
C ALA A 190 -11.43 10.39 -13.24
N GLU A 191 -12.68 9.94 -13.23
CA GLU A 191 -13.40 9.40 -12.06
C GLU A 191 -12.80 8.13 -11.45
N ASN A 192 -11.98 7.40 -12.24
CA ASN A 192 -11.33 6.14 -11.83
C ASN A 192 -9.79 6.24 -11.76
N ALA A 193 -9.24 7.46 -11.80
CA ALA A 193 -7.79 7.67 -11.70
C ALA A 193 -7.23 7.10 -10.39
N ASP A 194 -7.93 7.36 -9.27
CA ASP A 194 -7.65 6.77 -7.96
C ASP A 194 -8.81 5.87 -7.56
N CYS A 195 -8.55 4.60 -7.31
CA CYS A 195 -9.58 3.69 -6.81
C CYS A 195 -8.97 2.46 -6.14
N VAL A 196 -9.78 1.80 -5.32
CA VAL A 196 -9.52 0.44 -4.86
C VAL A 196 -10.56 -0.47 -5.49
N VAL A 197 -10.07 -1.54 -6.14
CA VAL A 197 -10.93 -2.55 -6.76
C VAL A 197 -10.67 -3.94 -6.19
N ILE A 198 -11.73 -4.76 -6.20
CA ILE A 198 -11.62 -6.21 -6.03
C ILE A 198 -11.74 -6.85 -7.40
N GLU A 199 -10.79 -7.70 -7.72
CA GLU A 199 -10.80 -8.57 -8.90
C GLU A 199 -10.99 -10.01 -8.44
N THR A 200 -12.00 -10.69 -8.97
CA THR A 200 -12.19 -12.14 -8.73
C THR A 200 -11.41 -12.91 -9.79
N SER A 201 -10.50 -13.78 -9.39
CA SER A 201 -9.84 -14.69 -10.33
C SER A 201 -10.88 -15.63 -10.92
N ALA A 202 -10.91 -15.77 -12.24
CA ALA A 202 -11.73 -16.80 -12.88
C ALA A 202 -11.32 -18.18 -12.32
N PRO A 203 -12.27 -19.07 -12.01
CA PRO A 203 -11.95 -20.43 -11.57
C PRO A 203 -11.20 -21.14 -12.70
N GLY A 204 -9.90 -21.46 -12.53
CA GLY A 204 -9.14 -22.23 -13.49
C GLY A 204 -7.69 -21.82 -13.78
N ALA A 205 -7.14 -20.78 -13.17
CA ALA A 205 -5.74 -20.38 -13.40
C ALA A 205 -4.88 -20.63 -12.15
N GLY A 206 -4.67 -21.89 -11.79
CA GLY A 206 -3.82 -22.25 -10.65
C GLY A 206 -3.79 -23.74 -10.42
N ALA A 207 -3.03 -24.47 -11.19
CA ALA A 207 -2.51 -25.78 -10.85
C ALA A 207 -1.00 -25.79 -11.13
#